data_654b8cdfbaad8d1796c3c06039279b73
#
_entry.id   654b8cdfbaad8d1796c3c06039279b73
#
_cell.length_a   1.000
_cell.length_b   1.000
_cell.length_c   1.000
_cell.angle_alpha   90.00
_cell.angle_beta   90.00
_cell.angle_gamma   90.00
#
_symmetry.space_group_name_H-M   'P 1'
#
loop_
_entity.id
_entity.type
_entity.pdbx_description
1 polymer ?
#
loop_
_entity_poly.entity_id
_entity_poly.type
_entity_poly.pdbx_seq_one_letter_code
_entity_poly.pdbx_strand_id
1 'polypeptide(L)'
;MTSTPQRLERTITLWPLVLFGIAYITPFIVLTTFGVFSEASNGTLASAYAIATVAMIFTAFSYGKMARLYPMAGSAYTYARKAIDSRVGFMVGWAVLLDYFFLPMVVWLIGTAYLTDQFPGVPGWIFLLSFIVLTTVLNIIGIKLATRVNIALIAFQMLVLVFFVFFSLRHVIDDSGIAGVVDPAPFWNSTSTLSAVSAGAALTAYSFIGFDAVSTFAEETVDARRTVPRAIVLTAAIAGVVFIIVAYVVQLVHPGGVFQDSASAPLNIAKTIGGDLFGAVFLTTVIVAQFTAGIPIQAAGARLMYAMGRDNVLPRRAFAYISPRFHTPMVNLLLTGAVGLLALKLSVSTSTSFINFGAFTAFAFVNISVIAQYLRDRDRVARSPLSWVLQPLIGLAVIIWLLTHLDYRALTLGVVWVTVGFVWLLYLTKGLRNPAPEMVFSESDEAVVTS
;
A
#
# COMPACT_ATOMS: atom_id res chain seq x y z
N MET A 1 33.85 10.40 -27.51
CA MET A 1 33.88 9.44 -26.41
C MET A 1 32.41 9.11 -26.11
N THR A 2 31.95 7.97 -26.61
CA THR A 2 30.60 7.47 -26.39
C THR A 2 30.48 6.99 -24.94
N SER A 3 29.85 7.74 -24.06
CA SER A 3 29.55 7.30 -22.71
C SER A 3 28.65 6.08 -22.78
N THR A 4 29.17 4.92 -22.40
CA THR A 4 28.38 3.71 -22.19
C THR A 4 27.29 4.04 -21.18
N PRO A 5 26.00 3.77 -21.44
CA PRO A 5 24.94 4.04 -20.45
C PRO A 5 25.28 3.28 -19.17
N GLN A 6 25.38 3.99 -18.05
CA GLN A 6 25.62 3.38 -16.73
C GLN A 6 24.41 2.50 -16.42
N ARG A 7 24.59 1.19 -16.47
CA ARG A 7 23.60 0.21 -16.02
C ARG A 7 23.71 0.08 -14.51
N LEU A 8 22.57 0.02 -13.81
CA LEU A 8 22.53 -0.31 -12.39
C LEU A 8 23.20 -1.68 -12.15
N GLU A 9 24.02 -1.77 -11.10
CA GLU A 9 24.68 -3.04 -10.76
C GLU A 9 23.65 -4.01 -10.16
N ARG A 10 23.61 -5.22 -10.69
CA ARG A 10 22.73 -6.30 -10.22
C ARG A 10 23.35 -6.99 -9.02
N THR A 11 22.99 -6.53 -7.82
CA THR A 11 23.54 -7.02 -6.55
C THR A 11 22.50 -7.66 -5.64
N ILE A 12 21.21 -7.35 -5.85
CA ILE A 12 20.14 -7.77 -4.95
C ILE A 12 19.76 -9.24 -5.21
N THR A 13 19.85 -10.07 -4.18
CA THR A 13 19.44 -11.48 -4.20
C THR A 13 18.04 -11.66 -3.60
N LEU A 14 17.50 -12.89 -3.55
CA LEU A 14 16.14 -13.20 -3.16
C LEU A 14 15.78 -12.69 -1.75
N TRP A 15 16.53 -13.04 -0.73
CA TRP A 15 16.17 -12.72 0.65
C TRP A 15 16.28 -11.23 0.99
N PRO A 16 17.32 -10.48 0.58
CA PRO A 16 17.32 -9.03 0.70
C PRO A 16 16.12 -8.36 0.03
N LEU A 17 15.69 -8.87 -1.13
CA LEU A 17 14.53 -8.35 -1.85
C LEU A 17 13.21 -8.64 -1.12
N VAL A 18 13.04 -9.85 -0.56
CA VAL A 18 11.89 -10.20 0.29
C VAL A 18 11.84 -9.35 1.55
N LEU A 19 12.98 -9.20 2.24
CA LEU A 19 13.08 -8.36 3.44
C LEU A 19 12.76 -6.90 3.14
N PHE A 20 13.21 -6.39 1.98
CA PHE A 20 12.81 -5.06 1.52
C PHE A 20 11.29 -4.97 1.35
N GLY A 21 10.65 -5.94 0.69
CA GLY A 21 9.21 -5.95 0.51
C GLY A 21 8.44 -5.98 1.84
N ILE A 22 8.88 -6.81 2.79
CA ILE A 22 8.29 -6.87 4.15
C ILE A 22 8.49 -5.54 4.89
N ALA A 23 9.69 -4.94 4.80
CA ALA A 23 9.98 -3.65 5.43
C ALA A 23 9.13 -2.53 4.81
N TYR A 24 8.89 -2.57 3.50
CA TYR A 24 8.06 -1.60 2.79
C TYR A 24 6.59 -1.67 3.23
N ILE A 25 6.03 -2.88 3.35
CA ILE A 25 4.67 -3.14 3.85
C ILE A 25 4.52 -2.68 5.31
N THR A 26 5.61 -2.72 6.10
CA THR A 26 5.62 -2.36 7.52
C THR A 26 4.57 -3.14 8.34
N PRO A 27 4.85 -4.38 8.80
CA PRO A 27 3.87 -5.23 9.49
C PRO A 27 3.21 -4.62 10.74
N PHE A 28 3.81 -3.58 11.31
CA PHE A 28 3.24 -2.80 12.40
C PHE A 28 1.90 -2.15 12.06
N ILE A 29 1.57 -2.03 10.75
CA ILE A 29 0.30 -1.49 10.25
C ILE A 29 -0.93 -2.23 10.80
N VAL A 30 -0.82 -3.56 11.02
CA VAL A 30 -1.91 -4.36 11.59
C VAL A 30 -2.34 -3.84 12.94
N LEU A 31 -1.37 -3.45 13.79
CA LEU A 31 -1.66 -2.87 15.10
C LEU A 31 -2.28 -1.49 14.97
N THR A 32 -1.74 -0.62 14.10
CA THR A 32 -2.23 0.76 13.99
C THR A 32 -3.63 0.88 13.41
N THR A 33 -4.09 -0.11 12.66
CA THR A 33 -5.42 -0.14 12.02
C THR A 33 -6.36 -1.17 12.63
N PHE A 34 -5.92 -1.89 13.67
CA PHE A 34 -6.64 -3.03 14.26
C PHE A 34 -8.08 -2.69 14.59
N GLY A 35 -8.33 -1.63 15.36
CA GLY A 35 -9.69 -1.31 15.84
C GLY A 35 -10.66 -1.02 14.68
N VAL A 36 -10.23 -0.19 13.71
CA VAL A 36 -11.05 0.17 12.53
C VAL A 36 -11.39 -1.06 11.70
N PHE A 37 -10.43 -1.95 11.48
CA PHE A 37 -10.64 -3.13 10.65
C PHE A 37 -11.39 -4.24 11.40
N SER A 38 -11.17 -4.34 12.72
CA SER A 38 -11.93 -5.25 13.59
C SER A 38 -13.40 -4.82 13.70
N GLU A 39 -13.68 -3.52 13.85
CA GLU A 39 -15.05 -2.98 13.83
C GLU A 39 -15.75 -3.34 12.52
N ALA A 40 -15.13 -3.09 11.38
CA ALA A 40 -15.70 -3.39 10.06
C ALA A 40 -15.96 -4.89 9.83
N SER A 41 -15.16 -5.77 10.46
CA SER A 41 -15.31 -7.22 10.36
C SER A 41 -16.13 -7.85 11.49
N ASN A 42 -16.78 -7.05 12.35
CA ASN A 42 -17.49 -7.51 13.56
C ASN A 42 -16.62 -8.43 14.44
N GLY A 43 -15.34 -8.06 14.65
CA GLY A 43 -14.42 -8.82 15.48
C GLY A 43 -13.91 -10.13 14.86
N THR A 44 -14.00 -10.29 13.54
CA THR A 44 -13.45 -11.46 12.81
C THR A 44 -12.24 -11.08 11.95
N LEU A 45 -11.34 -10.30 12.53
CA LEU A 45 -10.22 -9.73 11.79
C LEU A 45 -9.26 -10.77 11.23
N ALA A 46 -9.09 -11.91 11.90
CA ALA A 46 -8.26 -13.01 11.40
C ALA A 46 -8.80 -13.59 10.07
N SER A 47 -10.13 -13.77 9.95
CA SER A 47 -10.77 -14.19 8.69
C SER A 47 -10.67 -13.12 7.60
N ALA A 48 -10.82 -11.84 7.96
CA ALA A 48 -10.66 -10.74 7.03
C ALA A 48 -9.24 -10.74 6.43
N TYR A 49 -8.19 -10.85 7.26
CA TYR A 49 -6.82 -10.98 6.76
C TYR A 49 -6.57 -12.29 5.99
N ALA A 50 -7.21 -13.41 6.36
CA ALA A 50 -7.07 -14.66 5.61
C ALA A 50 -7.61 -14.51 4.18
N ILE A 51 -8.79 -13.90 4.00
CA ILE A 51 -9.39 -13.62 2.68
C ILE A 51 -8.50 -12.65 1.90
N ALA A 52 -8.07 -11.54 2.51
CA ALA A 52 -7.17 -10.59 1.86
C ALA A 52 -5.85 -11.26 1.45
N THR A 53 -5.27 -12.12 2.30
CA THR A 53 -4.05 -12.87 1.98
C THR A 53 -4.23 -13.74 0.75
N VAL A 54 -5.33 -14.49 0.66
CA VAL A 54 -5.64 -15.32 -0.51
C VAL A 54 -5.74 -14.45 -1.77
N ALA A 55 -6.48 -13.35 -1.71
CA ALA A 55 -6.62 -12.40 -2.83
C ALA A 55 -5.25 -11.87 -3.29
N MET A 56 -4.41 -11.45 -2.33
CA MET A 56 -3.09 -10.89 -2.62
C MET A 56 -2.12 -11.95 -3.15
N ILE A 57 -2.16 -13.20 -2.68
CA ILE A 57 -1.33 -14.28 -3.21
C ILE A 57 -1.69 -14.57 -4.68
N PHE A 58 -2.98 -14.66 -5.04
CA PHE A 58 -3.39 -14.84 -6.43
C PHE A 58 -2.92 -13.68 -7.31
N THR A 59 -3.03 -12.46 -6.83
CA THR A 59 -2.55 -11.26 -7.52
C THR A 59 -1.01 -11.25 -7.61
N ALA A 60 -0.31 -11.65 -6.54
CA ALA A 60 1.15 -11.75 -6.51
C ALA A 60 1.69 -12.76 -7.55
N PHE A 61 1.00 -13.89 -7.77
CA PHE A 61 1.33 -14.79 -8.85
C PHE A 61 1.18 -14.14 -10.23
N SER A 62 0.17 -13.30 -10.43
CA SER A 62 -0.03 -12.56 -11.68
C SER A 62 1.07 -11.51 -11.87
N TYR A 63 1.40 -10.74 -10.84
CA TYR A 63 2.56 -9.84 -10.84
C TYR A 63 3.85 -10.57 -11.16
N GLY A 64 4.10 -11.72 -10.54
CA GLY A 64 5.27 -12.54 -10.77
C GLY A 64 5.40 -12.99 -12.24
N LYS A 65 4.29 -13.37 -12.90
CA LYS A 65 4.29 -13.71 -14.32
C LYS A 65 4.64 -12.52 -15.20
N MET A 66 4.05 -11.36 -14.90
CA MET A 66 4.31 -10.14 -15.67
C MET A 66 5.74 -9.64 -15.44
N ALA A 67 6.24 -9.65 -14.20
CA ALA A 67 7.64 -9.32 -13.89
C ALA A 67 8.65 -10.25 -14.56
N ARG A 68 8.32 -11.53 -14.73
CA ARG A 68 9.16 -12.47 -15.47
C ARG A 68 9.24 -12.14 -16.96
N LEU A 69 8.14 -11.69 -17.56
CA LEU A 69 8.09 -11.30 -18.97
C LEU A 69 8.71 -9.93 -19.21
N TYR A 70 8.42 -9.00 -18.32
CA TYR A 70 8.82 -7.58 -18.40
C TYR A 70 9.58 -7.21 -17.11
N PRO A 71 10.87 -7.62 -16.99
CA PRO A 71 11.69 -7.33 -15.80
C PRO A 71 12.22 -5.90 -15.83
N MET A 72 11.31 -4.92 -15.75
CA MET A 72 11.60 -3.49 -15.76
C MET A 72 10.77 -2.78 -14.70
N ALA A 73 11.20 -1.62 -14.27
CA ALA A 73 10.43 -0.75 -13.37
C ALA A 73 9.11 -0.32 -14.00
N GLY A 74 8.15 0.13 -13.18
CA GLY A 74 6.86 0.64 -13.66
C GLY A 74 5.65 -0.24 -13.33
N SER A 75 5.87 -1.44 -12.69
CA SER A 75 4.81 -2.24 -12.05
C SER A 75 3.55 -2.42 -12.93
N ALA A 76 2.36 -2.29 -12.35
CA ALA A 76 1.07 -2.48 -13.01
C ALA A 76 0.85 -1.65 -14.28
N TYR A 77 1.32 -0.39 -14.29
CA TYR A 77 1.26 0.48 -15.45
C TYR A 77 1.95 -0.16 -16.67
N THR A 78 3.21 -0.58 -16.49
CA THR A 78 4.00 -1.19 -17.55
C THR A 78 3.38 -2.48 -18.05
N TYR A 79 2.87 -3.31 -17.13
CA TYR A 79 2.25 -4.59 -17.49
C TYR A 79 0.99 -4.39 -18.34
N ALA A 80 0.10 -3.49 -17.93
CA ALA A 80 -1.11 -3.17 -18.69
C ALA A 80 -0.79 -2.54 -20.06
N ARG A 81 0.18 -1.62 -20.11
CA ARG A 81 0.63 -0.98 -21.34
C ARG A 81 1.20 -1.99 -22.35
N LYS A 82 2.05 -2.90 -21.89
CA LYS A 82 2.74 -3.87 -22.77
C LYS A 82 1.84 -5.04 -23.17
N ALA A 83 0.96 -5.50 -22.27
CA ALA A 83 0.11 -6.67 -22.53
C ALA A 83 -1.20 -6.33 -23.23
N ILE A 84 -1.76 -5.14 -23.00
CA ILE A 84 -3.08 -4.75 -23.52
C ILE A 84 -2.94 -3.60 -24.53
N ASP A 85 -2.83 -2.35 -24.02
CA ASP A 85 -2.74 -1.14 -24.85
C ASP A 85 -2.19 0.04 -24.03
N SER A 86 -1.62 1.05 -24.72
CA SER A 86 -1.06 2.26 -24.08
C SER A 86 -2.10 3.06 -23.29
N ARG A 87 -3.35 3.11 -23.75
CA ARG A 87 -4.46 3.83 -23.11
C ARG A 87 -4.90 3.14 -21.84
N VAL A 88 -4.95 1.81 -21.84
CA VAL A 88 -5.22 1.00 -20.65
C VAL A 88 -4.09 1.17 -19.63
N GLY A 89 -2.83 1.13 -20.08
CA GLY A 89 -1.67 1.43 -19.22
C GLY A 89 -1.81 2.80 -18.56
N PHE A 90 -2.18 3.84 -19.32
CA PHE A 90 -2.43 5.17 -18.77
C PHE A 90 -3.49 5.15 -17.64
N MET A 91 -4.63 4.50 -17.87
CA MET A 91 -5.70 4.42 -16.87
C MET A 91 -5.28 3.67 -15.61
N VAL A 92 -4.48 2.62 -15.75
CA VAL A 92 -3.88 1.91 -14.61
C VAL A 92 -2.92 2.82 -13.85
N GLY A 93 -2.04 3.53 -14.54
CA GLY A 93 -1.13 4.52 -13.93
C GLY A 93 -1.89 5.64 -13.22
N TRP A 94 -3.00 6.11 -13.80
CA TRP A 94 -3.90 7.09 -13.17
C TRP A 94 -4.56 6.56 -11.91
N ALA A 95 -4.98 5.29 -11.89
CA ALA A 95 -5.54 4.65 -10.70
C ALA A 95 -4.47 4.49 -9.59
N VAL A 96 -3.25 4.09 -9.96
CA VAL A 96 -2.10 4.01 -9.03
C VAL A 96 -1.72 5.39 -8.48
N LEU A 97 -1.86 6.47 -9.28
CA LEU A 97 -1.61 7.83 -8.80
C LEU A 97 -2.52 8.19 -7.61
N LEU A 98 -3.74 7.68 -7.57
CA LEU A 98 -4.64 7.85 -6.43
C LEU A 98 -4.01 7.36 -5.12
N ASP A 99 -3.40 6.16 -5.15
CA ASP A 99 -2.70 5.60 -4.01
C ASP A 99 -1.55 6.53 -3.56
N TYR A 100 -0.61 6.83 -4.43
CA TYR A 100 0.54 7.68 -4.09
C TYR A 100 0.16 9.10 -3.65
N PHE A 101 -0.95 9.62 -4.14
CA PHE A 101 -1.37 11.00 -3.86
C PHE A 101 -2.11 11.12 -2.51
N PHE A 102 -2.89 10.11 -2.15
CA PHE A 102 -3.71 10.14 -0.93
C PHE A 102 -3.11 9.34 0.24
N LEU A 103 -2.16 8.44 -0.01
CA LEU A 103 -1.55 7.62 1.04
C LEU A 103 -0.91 8.46 2.18
N PRO A 104 -0.19 9.57 1.91
CA PRO A 104 0.32 10.43 2.99
C PRO A 104 -0.78 10.93 3.92
N MET A 105 -1.95 11.30 3.36
CA MET A 105 -3.11 11.76 4.13
C MET A 105 -3.55 10.72 5.15
N VAL A 106 -3.62 9.44 4.76
CA VAL A 106 -4.04 8.35 5.67
C VAL A 106 -3.03 8.14 6.78
N VAL A 107 -1.73 8.19 6.46
CA VAL A 107 -0.65 8.08 7.44
C VAL A 107 -0.78 9.19 8.51
N TRP A 108 -0.97 10.44 8.09
CA TRP A 108 -1.14 11.57 9.01
C TRP A 108 -2.45 11.45 9.83
N LEU A 109 -3.53 10.97 9.21
CA LEU A 109 -4.82 10.77 9.88
C LEU A 109 -4.72 9.71 10.99
N ILE A 110 -4.05 8.59 10.73
CA ILE A 110 -3.82 7.54 11.74
C ILE A 110 -3.01 8.14 12.92
N GLY A 111 -1.88 8.81 12.66
CA GLY A 111 -1.10 9.45 13.73
C GLY A 111 -1.89 10.46 14.54
N THR A 112 -2.75 11.24 13.86
CA THR A 112 -3.63 12.21 14.50
C THR A 112 -4.64 11.54 15.43
N ALA A 113 -5.26 10.44 15.05
CA ALA A 113 -6.24 9.73 15.87
C ALA A 113 -5.63 9.30 17.22
N TYR A 114 -4.44 8.71 17.21
CA TYR A 114 -3.75 8.30 18.43
C TYR A 114 -3.33 9.47 19.34
N LEU A 115 -2.88 10.58 18.75
CA LEU A 115 -2.51 11.76 19.53
C LEU A 115 -3.75 12.45 20.13
N THR A 116 -4.86 12.48 19.40
CA THR A 116 -6.10 13.08 19.89
C THR A 116 -6.68 12.29 21.08
N ASP A 117 -6.60 10.97 21.04
CA ASP A 117 -7.03 10.11 22.16
C ASP A 117 -6.14 10.31 23.41
N GLN A 118 -4.82 10.38 23.20
CA GLN A 118 -3.89 10.55 24.33
C GLN A 118 -3.94 11.98 24.91
N PHE A 119 -4.22 12.99 24.11
CA PHE A 119 -4.24 14.40 24.50
C PHE A 119 -5.58 15.07 24.16
N PRO A 120 -6.69 14.70 24.83
CA PRO A 120 -8.04 15.16 24.49
C PRO A 120 -8.25 16.67 24.67
N GLY A 121 -7.35 17.35 25.41
CA GLY A 121 -7.35 18.82 25.52
C GLY A 121 -6.82 19.55 24.29
N VAL A 122 -6.23 18.85 23.33
CA VAL A 122 -5.68 19.44 22.11
C VAL A 122 -6.55 19.08 20.92
N PRO A 123 -7.10 20.04 20.17
CA PRO A 123 -7.90 19.77 18.99
C PRO A 123 -7.11 18.95 17.94
N GLY A 124 -7.72 17.87 17.40
CA GLY A 124 -7.04 16.95 16.47
C GLY A 124 -6.48 17.61 15.21
N TRP A 125 -7.08 18.71 14.74
CA TRP A 125 -6.57 19.44 13.58
C TRP A 125 -5.14 20.00 13.80
N ILE A 126 -4.74 20.28 15.06
CA ILE A 126 -3.38 20.75 15.40
C ILE A 126 -2.37 19.64 15.11
N PHE A 127 -2.66 18.41 15.54
CA PHE A 127 -1.80 17.26 15.28
C PHE A 127 -1.70 16.96 13.78
N LEU A 128 -2.84 16.98 13.06
CA LEU A 128 -2.87 16.77 11.62
C LEU A 128 -2.01 17.81 10.88
N LEU A 129 -2.20 19.09 11.18
CA LEU A 129 -1.38 20.17 10.61
C LEU A 129 0.10 20.00 10.94
N SER A 130 0.43 19.58 12.17
CA SER A 130 1.82 19.34 12.58
C SER A 130 2.46 18.25 11.72
N PHE A 131 1.77 17.12 11.48
CA PHE A 131 2.24 16.08 10.57
C PHE A 131 2.42 16.60 9.14
N ILE A 132 1.42 17.26 8.58
CA ILE A 132 1.46 17.81 7.22
C ILE A 132 2.62 18.80 7.06
N VAL A 133 2.71 19.79 7.94
CA VAL A 133 3.71 20.84 7.84
C VAL A 133 5.11 20.28 8.02
N LEU A 134 5.33 19.48 9.08
CA LEU A 134 6.63 18.94 9.39
C LEU A 134 7.16 18.03 8.27
N THR A 135 6.36 17.07 7.80
CA THR A 135 6.77 16.17 6.71
C THR A 135 6.97 16.92 5.39
N THR A 136 6.09 17.89 5.07
CA THR A 136 6.21 18.70 3.85
C THR A 136 7.46 19.58 3.87
N VAL A 137 7.75 20.23 4.99
CA VAL A 137 8.95 21.07 5.14
C VAL A 137 10.22 20.23 5.04
N LEU A 138 10.27 19.06 5.72
CA LEU A 138 11.42 18.16 5.65
C LEU A 138 11.66 17.68 4.21
N ASN A 139 10.61 17.35 3.47
CA ASN A 139 10.69 16.94 2.07
C ASN A 139 11.10 18.11 1.14
N ILE A 140 10.63 19.34 1.39
CA ILE A 140 11.03 20.52 0.59
C ILE A 140 12.51 20.81 0.79
N ILE A 141 13.00 20.78 2.04
CA ILE A 141 14.43 20.99 2.35
C ILE A 141 15.28 19.83 1.81
N GLY A 142 14.68 18.69 1.48
CA GLY A 142 15.38 17.53 0.93
C GLY A 142 16.11 16.70 1.97
N ILE A 143 15.66 16.74 3.23
CA ILE A 143 16.24 15.90 4.28
C ILE A 143 15.90 14.44 4.00
N LYS A 144 16.93 13.67 3.72
CA LYS A 144 16.82 12.22 3.58
C LYS A 144 17.13 11.58 4.93
N LEU A 145 16.19 10.77 5.42
CA LEU A 145 16.48 9.95 6.59
C LEU A 145 17.61 8.97 6.22
N ALA A 146 18.70 8.98 7.00
CA ALA A 146 19.82 8.09 6.74
C ALA A 146 19.31 6.64 6.77
N THR A 147 19.71 5.83 5.79
CA THR A 147 19.25 4.43 5.65
C THR A 147 19.42 3.62 6.94
N ARG A 148 20.53 3.82 7.66
CA ARG A 148 20.77 3.16 8.94
C ARG A 148 19.76 3.53 10.01
N VAL A 149 19.37 4.81 10.09
CA VAL A 149 18.35 5.30 11.03
C VAL A 149 17.00 4.69 10.67
N ASN A 150 16.63 4.67 9.40
CA ASN A 150 15.36 4.07 8.96
C ASN A 150 15.30 2.57 9.30
N ILE A 151 16.37 1.81 9.05
CA ILE A 151 16.47 0.39 9.43
C ILE A 151 16.31 0.22 10.94
N ALA A 152 16.97 1.04 11.75
CA ALA A 152 16.86 0.98 13.20
C ALA A 152 15.43 1.26 13.69
N LEU A 153 14.74 2.24 13.08
CA LEU A 153 13.35 2.56 13.41
C LEU A 153 12.38 1.45 13.00
N ILE A 154 12.58 0.81 11.85
CA ILE A 154 11.80 -0.36 11.44
C ILE A 154 12.06 -1.54 12.40
N ALA A 155 13.32 -1.79 12.77
CA ALA A 155 13.66 -2.83 13.73
C ALA A 155 13.00 -2.58 15.10
N PHE A 156 12.97 -1.32 15.55
CA PHE A 156 12.26 -0.93 16.78
C PHE A 156 10.75 -1.21 16.69
N GLN A 157 10.11 -0.86 15.56
CA GLN A 157 8.70 -1.17 15.32
C GLN A 157 8.43 -2.69 15.37
N MET A 158 9.31 -3.49 14.75
CA MET A 158 9.20 -4.95 14.79
C MET A 158 9.37 -5.51 16.21
N LEU A 159 10.29 -4.95 16.99
CA LEU A 159 10.48 -5.33 18.38
C LEU A 159 9.21 -5.05 19.20
N VAL A 160 8.61 -3.87 19.05
CA VAL A 160 7.36 -3.52 19.75
C VAL A 160 6.20 -4.42 19.30
N LEU A 161 6.12 -4.77 18.01
CA LEU A 161 5.15 -5.75 17.50
C LEU A 161 5.30 -7.10 18.20
N VAL A 162 6.51 -7.60 18.33
CA VAL A 162 6.78 -8.88 19.03
C VAL A 162 6.39 -8.80 20.50
N PHE A 163 6.73 -7.71 21.19
CA PHE A 163 6.31 -7.51 22.57
C PHE A 163 4.79 -7.38 22.71
N PHE A 164 4.13 -6.73 21.75
CA PHE A 164 2.68 -6.62 21.75
C PHE A 164 2.03 -8.01 21.68
N VAL A 165 2.48 -8.85 20.74
CA VAL A 165 2.01 -10.24 20.63
C VAL A 165 2.32 -11.04 21.92
N PHE A 166 3.52 -10.90 22.47
CA PHE A 166 3.91 -11.58 23.69
C PHE A 166 3.02 -11.19 24.88
N PHE A 167 2.83 -9.89 25.14
CA PHE A 167 1.98 -9.42 26.23
C PHE A 167 0.51 -9.76 26.00
N SER A 168 0.04 -9.74 24.76
CA SER A 168 -1.31 -10.18 24.42
C SER A 168 -1.54 -11.65 24.75
N LEU A 169 -0.63 -12.54 24.34
CA LEU A 169 -0.69 -13.97 24.68
C LEU A 169 -0.64 -14.21 26.20
N ARG A 170 0.26 -13.51 26.89
CA ARG A 170 0.34 -13.57 28.34
C ARG A 170 -0.99 -13.16 29.00
N HIS A 171 -1.56 -12.03 28.57
CA HIS A 171 -2.84 -11.54 29.10
C HIS A 171 -3.98 -12.55 28.90
N VAL A 172 -4.08 -13.15 27.71
CA VAL A 172 -5.08 -14.19 27.41
C VAL A 172 -4.88 -15.43 28.27
N ILE A 173 -3.62 -15.87 28.49
CA ILE A 173 -3.31 -17.03 29.31
C ILE A 173 -3.63 -16.73 30.78
N ASP A 174 -3.32 -15.53 31.28
CA ASP A 174 -3.57 -15.12 32.66
C ASP A 174 -5.09 -15.02 32.97
N ASP A 175 -5.90 -14.58 31.98
CA ASP A 175 -7.35 -14.40 32.09
C ASP A 175 -8.15 -15.69 31.86
N SER A 176 -7.87 -16.39 30.76
CA SER A 176 -8.69 -17.50 30.26
C SER A 176 -7.95 -18.83 30.15
N GLY A 177 -6.68 -18.87 30.64
CA GLY A 177 -5.82 -20.05 30.57
C GLY A 177 -5.36 -20.37 29.14
N ILE A 178 -4.66 -21.51 29.00
CA ILE A 178 -4.12 -21.94 27.67
C ILE A 178 -5.25 -22.21 26.68
N ALA A 179 -6.44 -22.61 27.13
CA ALA A 179 -7.59 -22.85 26.25
C ALA A 179 -8.06 -21.56 25.54
N GLY A 180 -7.90 -20.38 26.16
CA GLY A 180 -8.23 -19.10 25.55
C GLY A 180 -7.38 -18.76 24.32
N VAL A 181 -6.17 -19.33 24.23
CA VAL A 181 -5.27 -19.09 23.09
C VAL A 181 -5.75 -19.77 21.81
N VAL A 182 -6.60 -20.79 21.89
CA VAL A 182 -7.13 -21.54 20.74
C VAL A 182 -8.62 -21.25 20.46
N ASP A 183 -9.13 -20.10 20.93
CA ASP A 183 -10.50 -19.67 20.69
C ASP A 183 -10.72 -19.36 19.19
N PRO A 184 -11.72 -19.96 18.50
CA PRO A 184 -12.03 -19.67 17.12
C PRO A 184 -12.73 -18.32 16.87
N ALA A 185 -13.14 -17.59 17.92
CA ALA A 185 -13.90 -16.35 17.81
C ALA A 185 -13.25 -15.28 16.92
N PRO A 186 -11.91 -15.10 16.87
CA PRO A 186 -11.27 -14.17 15.92
C PRO A 186 -11.45 -14.54 14.46
N PHE A 187 -11.77 -15.79 14.15
CA PHE A 187 -12.13 -16.23 12.80
C PHE A 187 -13.62 -16.16 12.54
N TRP A 188 -14.43 -16.61 13.51
CA TRP A 188 -15.90 -16.64 13.38
C TRP A 188 -16.58 -16.59 14.75
N ASN A 189 -17.47 -15.63 14.94
CA ASN A 189 -18.22 -15.43 16.18
C ASN A 189 -19.72 -15.29 15.92
N SER A 190 -20.54 -15.08 16.95
CA SER A 190 -22.00 -14.99 16.87
C SER A 190 -22.52 -13.78 16.07
N THR A 191 -21.71 -12.75 15.88
CA THR A 191 -22.05 -11.54 15.13
C THR A 191 -21.50 -11.55 13.71
N SER A 192 -20.81 -12.64 13.32
CA SER A 192 -20.16 -12.77 12.03
C SER A 192 -21.18 -12.86 10.90
N THR A 193 -20.94 -12.10 9.85
CA THR A 193 -21.65 -12.20 8.59
C THR A 193 -20.62 -12.21 7.45
N LEU A 194 -20.93 -12.88 6.35
CA LEU A 194 -20.04 -12.87 5.18
C LEU A 194 -19.80 -11.44 4.67
N SER A 195 -20.80 -10.57 4.75
CA SER A 195 -20.69 -9.16 4.37
C SER A 195 -19.68 -8.41 5.25
N ALA A 196 -19.75 -8.58 6.60
CA ALA A 196 -18.82 -7.93 7.52
C ALA A 196 -17.39 -8.45 7.34
N VAL A 197 -17.21 -9.78 7.24
CA VAL A 197 -15.88 -10.36 6.96
C VAL A 197 -15.32 -9.84 5.64
N SER A 198 -16.17 -9.70 4.60
CA SER A 198 -15.75 -9.17 3.29
C SER A 198 -15.39 -7.68 3.35
N ALA A 199 -16.16 -6.88 4.09
CA ALA A 199 -15.85 -5.46 4.31
C ALA A 199 -14.52 -5.31 5.08
N GLY A 200 -14.32 -6.11 6.13
CA GLY A 200 -13.04 -6.19 6.81
C GLY A 200 -11.90 -6.61 5.88
N ALA A 201 -12.11 -7.62 5.02
CA ALA A 201 -11.12 -8.07 4.05
C ALA A 201 -10.77 -6.99 3.02
N ALA A 202 -11.76 -6.22 2.57
CA ALA A 202 -11.53 -5.09 1.67
C ALA A 202 -10.69 -3.99 2.34
N LEU A 203 -10.86 -3.74 3.63
CA LEU A 203 -10.02 -2.79 4.39
C LEU A 203 -8.63 -3.35 4.68
N THR A 204 -8.53 -4.60 5.13
CA THR A 204 -7.24 -5.22 5.49
C THR A 204 -6.29 -5.36 4.30
N ALA A 205 -6.80 -5.35 3.07
CA ALA A 205 -5.98 -5.30 1.86
C ALA A 205 -5.05 -4.07 1.81
N TYR A 206 -5.41 -2.97 2.49
CA TYR A 206 -4.54 -1.81 2.70
C TYR A 206 -3.17 -2.19 3.28
N SER A 207 -3.16 -3.15 4.21
CA SER A 207 -1.91 -3.62 4.84
C SER A 207 -0.94 -4.30 3.87
N PHE A 208 -1.42 -4.74 2.71
CA PHE A 208 -0.58 -5.37 1.67
C PHE A 208 -0.03 -4.38 0.65
N ILE A 209 -0.47 -3.12 0.65
CA ILE A 209 0.02 -2.12 -0.30
C ILE A 209 1.53 -2.02 -0.19
N GLY A 210 2.21 -2.20 -1.34
CA GLY A 210 3.66 -2.20 -1.42
C GLY A 210 4.30 -3.56 -1.68
N PHE A 211 3.57 -4.70 -1.63
CA PHE A 211 4.16 -5.98 -2.01
C PHE A 211 4.63 -5.99 -3.48
N ASP A 212 4.01 -5.21 -4.32
CA ASP A 212 4.33 -5.03 -5.73
C ASP A 212 5.53 -4.08 -5.96
N ALA A 213 5.87 -3.24 -4.97
CA ALA A 213 7.06 -2.38 -5.00
C ALA A 213 8.36 -3.19 -5.16
N VAL A 214 8.36 -4.47 -4.75
CA VAL A 214 9.44 -5.43 -5.04
C VAL A 214 9.77 -5.49 -6.54
N SER A 215 8.78 -5.32 -7.42
CA SER A 215 8.97 -5.37 -8.87
C SER A 215 9.79 -4.19 -9.41
N THR A 216 9.84 -3.07 -8.71
CA THR A 216 10.61 -1.88 -9.13
C THR A 216 12.12 -2.09 -9.06
N PHE A 217 12.59 -3.06 -8.27
CA PHE A 217 14.00 -3.45 -8.16
C PHE A 217 14.44 -4.48 -9.18
N ALA A 218 13.65 -4.75 -10.21
CA ALA A 218 13.96 -5.74 -11.23
C ALA A 218 15.30 -5.48 -11.95
N GLU A 219 15.69 -4.22 -12.11
CA GLU A 219 16.91 -3.83 -12.81
C GLU A 219 18.17 -4.03 -11.96
N GLU A 220 18.04 -3.97 -10.62
CA GLU A 220 19.13 -4.17 -9.65
C GLU A 220 19.21 -5.63 -9.14
N THR A 221 18.29 -6.49 -9.56
CA THR A 221 18.16 -7.85 -9.04
C THR A 221 18.95 -8.86 -9.88
N VAL A 222 19.70 -9.72 -9.19
CA VAL A 222 20.40 -10.86 -9.82
C VAL A 222 19.35 -11.86 -10.32
N ASP A 223 19.44 -12.27 -11.61
CA ASP A 223 18.47 -13.14 -12.29
C ASP A 223 17.01 -12.68 -12.04
N ALA A 224 16.73 -11.40 -12.37
CA ALA A 224 15.45 -10.75 -12.11
C ALA A 224 14.23 -11.58 -12.56
N ARG A 225 14.35 -12.30 -13.70
CA ARG A 225 13.27 -13.15 -14.24
C ARG A 225 12.87 -14.30 -13.34
N ARG A 226 13.72 -14.73 -12.41
CA ARG A 226 13.44 -15.80 -11.43
C ARG A 226 13.29 -15.26 -10.02
N THR A 227 14.13 -14.30 -9.65
CA THR A 227 14.21 -13.77 -8.29
C THR A 227 13.02 -12.87 -7.97
N VAL A 228 12.70 -11.90 -8.83
CA VAL A 228 11.59 -10.94 -8.58
C VAL A 228 10.24 -11.64 -8.44
N PRO A 229 9.82 -12.56 -9.33
CA PRO A 229 8.56 -13.27 -9.16
C PRO A 229 8.44 -14.03 -7.84
N ARG A 230 9.53 -14.68 -7.41
CA ARG A 230 9.57 -15.41 -6.14
C ARG A 230 9.49 -14.46 -4.95
N ALA A 231 10.22 -13.34 -5.01
CA ALA A 231 10.21 -12.35 -3.95
C ALA A 231 8.84 -11.72 -3.76
N ILE A 232 8.12 -11.35 -4.83
CA ILE A 232 6.76 -10.80 -4.76
C ILE A 232 5.81 -11.78 -4.03
N VAL A 233 5.80 -13.05 -4.44
CA VAL A 233 4.93 -14.06 -3.85
C VAL A 233 5.30 -14.35 -2.40
N LEU A 234 6.60 -14.49 -2.08
CA LEU A 234 7.07 -14.71 -0.72
C LEU A 234 6.75 -13.52 0.20
N THR A 235 6.93 -12.30 -0.28
CA THR A 235 6.58 -11.08 0.48
C THR A 235 5.09 -11.09 0.84
N ALA A 236 4.21 -11.30 -0.12
CA ALA A 236 2.76 -11.35 0.12
C ALA A 236 2.37 -12.50 1.07
N ALA A 237 2.96 -13.69 0.90
CA ALA A 237 2.65 -14.85 1.73
C ALA A 237 3.13 -14.69 3.17
N ILE A 238 4.39 -14.25 3.38
CA ILE A 238 4.96 -14.04 4.71
C ILE A 238 4.22 -12.92 5.43
N ALA A 239 3.97 -11.79 4.75
CA ALA A 239 3.20 -10.69 5.32
C ALA A 239 1.80 -11.15 5.72
N GLY A 240 1.10 -11.90 4.86
CA GLY A 240 -0.23 -12.43 5.14
C GLY A 240 -0.27 -13.33 6.37
N VAL A 241 0.69 -14.24 6.50
CA VAL A 241 0.81 -15.11 7.69
C VAL A 241 1.03 -14.28 8.95
N VAL A 242 1.95 -13.31 8.92
CA VAL A 242 2.21 -12.41 10.05
C VAL A 242 0.96 -11.62 10.41
N PHE A 243 0.25 -11.08 9.42
CA PHE A 243 -0.96 -10.29 9.64
C PHE A 243 -2.08 -11.13 10.28
N ILE A 244 -2.30 -12.36 9.81
CA ILE A 244 -3.30 -13.27 10.38
C ILE A 244 -2.94 -13.58 11.85
N ILE A 245 -1.68 -13.90 12.14
CA ILE A 245 -1.23 -14.23 13.50
C ILE A 245 -1.41 -13.02 14.44
N VAL A 246 -0.95 -11.85 14.03
CA VAL A 246 -1.06 -10.63 14.84
C VAL A 246 -2.53 -10.27 15.05
N ALA A 247 -3.33 -10.25 14.00
CA ALA A 247 -4.76 -9.97 14.08
C ALA A 247 -5.49 -10.96 15.01
N TYR A 248 -5.19 -12.25 14.88
CA TYR A 248 -5.76 -13.29 15.72
C TYR A 248 -5.45 -13.05 17.21
N VAL A 249 -4.18 -12.87 17.54
CA VAL A 249 -3.73 -12.72 18.93
C VAL A 249 -4.29 -11.45 19.57
N VAL A 250 -4.31 -10.34 18.85
CA VAL A 250 -4.87 -9.08 19.37
C VAL A 250 -6.38 -9.16 19.52
N GLN A 251 -7.08 -9.86 18.62
CA GLN A 251 -8.52 -10.07 18.70
C GLN A 251 -8.93 -10.97 19.88
N LEU A 252 -8.04 -11.85 20.34
CA LEU A 252 -8.28 -12.63 21.60
C LEU A 252 -8.31 -11.73 22.83
N VAL A 253 -7.49 -10.67 22.86
CA VAL A 253 -7.46 -9.71 23.99
C VAL A 253 -8.72 -8.85 24.02
N HIS A 254 -9.26 -8.51 22.84
CA HIS A 254 -10.47 -7.70 22.70
C HIS A 254 -11.48 -8.42 21.80
N PRO A 255 -12.26 -9.36 22.35
CA PRO A 255 -13.27 -10.08 21.57
C PRO A 255 -14.36 -9.14 21.04
N GLY A 256 -14.80 -9.39 19.81
CA GLY A 256 -15.83 -8.55 19.16
C GLY A 256 -15.25 -7.31 18.46
N GLY A 257 -16.11 -6.56 17.81
CA GLY A 257 -15.78 -5.37 17.01
C GLY A 257 -16.32 -4.07 17.58
N VAL A 258 -16.56 -3.98 18.89
CA VAL A 258 -17.14 -2.79 19.54
C VAL A 258 -16.06 -2.04 20.31
N PHE A 259 -15.78 -0.80 19.92
CA PHE A 259 -14.78 0.07 20.54
C PHE A 259 -15.40 1.41 20.92
N GLN A 260 -14.86 2.10 21.93
CA GLN A 260 -15.23 3.50 22.23
C GLN A 260 -14.71 4.43 21.12
N ASP A 261 -13.46 4.23 20.71
CA ASP A 261 -12.85 4.82 19.54
C ASP A 261 -12.02 3.74 18.84
N SER A 262 -12.49 3.31 17.68
CA SER A 262 -11.84 2.26 16.90
C SER A 262 -10.49 2.71 16.31
N ALA A 263 -10.32 4.01 16.05
CA ALA A 263 -9.10 4.51 15.42
C ALA A 263 -7.88 4.47 16.37
N SER A 264 -8.10 4.58 17.69
CA SER A 264 -7.04 4.54 18.72
C SER A 264 -7.11 3.29 19.62
N ALA A 265 -8.06 2.38 19.39
CA ALA A 265 -8.27 1.19 20.20
C ALA A 265 -7.00 0.39 20.57
N PRO A 266 -6.01 0.19 19.68
CA PRO A 266 -4.77 -0.52 20.00
C PRO A 266 -3.94 0.13 21.09
N LEU A 267 -4.03 1.44 21.30
CA LEU A 267 -3.36 2.12 22.42
C LEU A 267 -3.96 1.68 23.78
N ASN A 268 -5.28 1.58 23.85
CA ASN A 268 -5.96 1.11 25.05
C ASN A 268 -5.66 -0.37 25.31
N ILE A 269 -5.62 -1.20 24.26
CA ILE A 269 -5.18 -2.60 24.37
C ILE A 269 -3.74 -2.67 24.88
N ALA A 270 -2.82 -1.85 24.35
CA ALA A 270 -1.43 -1.82 24.83
C ALA A 270 -1.30 -1.49 26.32
N LYS A 271 -2.12 -0.50 26.80
CA LYS A 271 -2.19 -0.17 28.23
C LYS A 271 -2.73 -1.34 29.07
N THR A 272 -3.74 -2.04 28.56
CA THR A 272 -4.34 -3.19 29.24
C THR A 272 -3.36 -4.35 29.39
N ILE A 273 -2.62 -4.72 28.32
CA ILE A 273 -1.74 -5.90 28.33
C ILE A 273 -0.37 -5.65 28.97
N GLY A 274 0.13 -4.40 28.96
CA GLY A 274 1.50 -4.09 29.39
C GLY A 274 1.60 -2.87 30.31
N GLY A 275 0.47 -2.28 30.73
CA GLY A 275 0.42 -1.09 31.58
C GLY A 275 0.79 0.19 30.87
N ASP A 276 0.81 1.29 31.63
CA ASP A 276 1.02 2.64 31.08
C ASP A 276 2.37 2.81 30.37
N LEU A 277 3.42 2.16 30.89
CA LEU A 277 4.75 2.21 30.25
C LEU A 277 4.72 1.60 28.84
N PHE A 278 4.10 0.44 28.69
CA PHE A 278 4.00 -0.19 27.37
C PHE A 278 3.07 0.59 26.44
N GLY A 279 1.99 1.17 26.97
CA GLY A 279 1.14 2.11 26.24
C GLY A 279 1.92 3.33 25.71
N ALA A 280 2.80 3.92 26.52
CA ALA A 280 3.66 5.03 26.10
C ALA A 280 4.69 4.62 25.03
N VAL A 281 5.32 3.44 25.17
CA VAL A 281 6.23 2.86 24.16
C VAL A 281 5.48 2.60 22.86
N PHE A 282 4.29 2.01 22.93
CA PHE A 282 3.44 1.76 21.77
C PHE A 282 3.06 3.06 21.05
N LEU A 283 2.57 4.08 21.78
CA LEU A 283 2.23 5.38 21.20
C LEU A 283 3.44 6.02 20.52
N THR A 284 4.60 6.03 21.19
CA THR A 284 5.85 6.53 20.62
C THR A 284 6.17 5.81 19.31
N THR A 285 6.00 4.48 19.30
CA THR A 285 6.23 3.66 18.10
C THR A 285 5.27 4.04 16.96
N VAL A 286 3.99 4.24 17.27
CA VAL A 286 2.99 4.71 16.28
C VAL A 286 3.45 6.04 15.67
N ILE A 287 3.79 7.04 16.48
CA ILE A 287 4.19 8.36 15.99
C ILE A 287 5.44 8.26 15.12
N VAL A 288 6.46 7.52 15.58
CA VAL A 288 7.67 7.25 14.80
C VAL A 288 7.33 6.56 13.48
N ALA A 289 6.43 5.56 13.49
CA ALA A 289 6.00 4.86 12.29
C ALA A 289 5.34 5.81 11.29
N GLN A 290 4.44 6.71 11.75
CA GLN A 290 3.79 7.66 10.86
C GLN A 290 4.79 8.65 10.22
N PHE A 291 5.82 9.10 10.93
CA PHE A 291 6.87 9.94 10.34
C PHE A 291 7.77 9.17 9.39
N THR A 292 8.23 7.97 9.78
CA THR A 292 9.11 7.15 8.93
C THR A 292 8.44 6.68 7.64
N ALA A 293 7.13 6.49 7.65
CA ALA A 293 6.33 6.17 6.47
C ALA A 293 5.92 7.44 5.69
N GLY A 294 5.45 8.49 6.38
CA GLY A 294 4.88 9.70 5.75
C GLY A 294 5.88 10.47 4.90
N ILE A 295 7.13 10.61 5.35
CA ILE A 295 8.17 11.33 4.61
C ILE A 295 8.45 10.68 3.25
N PRO A 296 8.85 9.40 3.15
CA PRO A 296 9.14 8.77 1.86
C PRO A 296 7.90 8.61 0.97
N ILE A 297 6.72 8.36 1.55
CA ILE A 297 5.47 8.22 0.79
C ILE A 297 5.12 9.55 0.12
N GLN A 298 5.14 10.66 0.84
CA GLN A 298 4.90 11.99 0.27
C GLN A 298 5.93 12.35 -0.81
N ALA A 299 7.21 12.03 -0.57
CA ALA A 299 8.26 12.26 -1.55
C ALA A 299 8.06 11.41 -2.83
N ALA A 300 7.66 10.15 -2.68
CA ALA A 300 7.38 9.26 -3.81
C ALA A 300 6.19 9.78 -4.66
N GLY A 301 5.09 10.19 -4.01
CA GLY A 301 3.95 10.80 -4.70
C GLY A 301 4.32 12.07 -5.45
N ALA A 302 5.11 12.94 -4.83
CA ALA A 302 5.57 14.18 -5.46
C ALA A 302 6.49 13.91 -6.67
N ARG A 303 7.36 12.90 -6.60
CA ARG A 303 8.24 12.49 -7.72
C ARG A 303 7.45 11.84 -8.85
N LEU A 304 6.46 11.00 -8.52
CA LEU A 304 5.58 10.42 -9.54
C LEU A 304 4.85 11.51 -10.32
N MET A 305 4.25 12.49 -9.63
CA MET A 305 3.60 13.64 -10.28
C MET A 305 4.59 14.47 -11.11
N TYR A 306 5.84 14.62 -10.64
CA TYR A 306 6.89 15.29 -11.40
C TYR A 306 7.21 14.53 -12.69
N ALA A 307 7.39 13.22 -12.64
CA ALA A 307 7.63 12.39 -13.82
C ALA A 307 6.46 12.52 -14.81
N MET A 308 5.21 12.43 -14.32
CA MET A 308 4.02 12.64 -15.16
C MET A 308 3.96 14.04 -15.77
N GLY A 309 4.40 15.07 -15.06
CA GLY A 309 4.52 16.44 -15.59
C GLY A 309 5.60 16.57 -16.64
N ARG A 310 6.77 15.96 -16.43
CA ARG A 310 7.89 15.91 -17.38
C ARG A 310 7.46 15.25 -18.70
N ASP A 311 6.76 14.13 -18.60
CA ASP A 311 6.31 13.31 -19.74
C ASP A 311 5.02 13.83 -20.39
N ASN A 312 4.59 15.06 -20.05
CA ASN A 312 3.37 15.72 -20.54
C ASN A 312 2.06 14.94 -20.27
N VAL A 313 2.05 14.05 -19.31
CA VAL A 313 0.85 13.37 -18.79
C VAL A 313 0.04 14.32 -17.92
N LEU A 314 0.71 15.10 -17.07
CA LEU A 314 0.14 16.21 -16.30
C LEU A 314 0.64 17.57 -16.88
N PRO A 315 -0.04 18.70 -16.58
CA PRO A 315 0.39 20.01 -17.03
C PRO A 315 1.82 20.35 -16.63
N ARG A 316 2.75 20.36 -17.59
CA ARG A 316 4.20 20.50 -17.38
C ARG A 316 4.57 21.73 -16.55
N ARG A 317 3.89 22.86 -16.76
CA ARG A 317 4.20 24.12 -16.07
C ARG A 317 4.10 24.04 -14.56
N ALA A 318 3.15 23.23 -14.03
CA ALA A 318 2.94 23.08 -12.61
C ALA A 318 3.71 21.86 -12.06
N PHE A 319 3.54 20.70 -12.69
CA PHE A 319 3.98 19.43 -12.12
C PHE A 319 5.46 19.11 -12.39
N ALA A 320 6.05 19.63 -13.50
CA ALA A 320 7.48 19.46 -13.79
C ALA A 320 8.36 20.57 -13.19
N TYR A 321 7.81 21.37 -12.26
CA TYR A 321 8.59 22.41 -11.59
C TYR A 321 9.48 21.84 -10.48
N ILE A 322 10.77 22.15 -10.55
CA ILE A 322 11.75 21.88 -9.50
C ILE A 322 12.19 23.21 -8.89
N SER A 323 12.18 23.32 -7.57
CA SER A 323 12.65 24.52 -6.85
C SER A 323 14.14 24.75 -7.13
N PRO A 324 14.55 25.94 -7.60
CA PRO A 324 15.97 26.25 -7.83
C PRO A 324 16.83 26.23 -6.55
N ARG A 325 16.20 26.47 -5.39
CA ARG A 325 16.89 26.54 -4.10
C ARG A 325 17.06 25.15 -3.45
N PHE A 326 16.02 24.33 -3.50
CA PHE A 326 15.98 23.05 -2.75
C PHE A 326 16.14 21.82 -3.65
N HIS A 327 16.10 21.98 -4.97
CA HIS A 327 16.17 20.92 -5.97
C HIS A 327 15.13 19.81 -5.74
N THR A 328 13.93 20.18 -5.28
CA THR A 328 12.81 19.30 -4.97
C THR A 328 11.55 19.73 -5.73
N PRO A 329 10.60 18.81 -6.02
CA PRO A 329 9.34 19.12 -6.70
C PRO A 329 8.36 19.80 -5.73
N MET A 330 8.68 21.04 -5.32
CA MET A 330 8.01 21.78 -4.25
C MET A 330 6.50 21.93 -4.49
N VAL A 331 6.07 22.19 -5.72
CA VAL A 331 4.64 22.35 -6.04
C VAL A 331 3.88 21.06 -5.75
N ASN A 332 4.45 19.91 -6.12
CA ASN A 332 3.83 18.61 -5.91
C ASN A 332 3.78 18.23 -4.41
N LEU A 333 4.83 18.58 -3.66
CA LEU A 333 4.87 18.40 -2.20
C LEU A 333 3.79 19.24 -1.50
N LEU A 334 3.65 20.52 -1.88
CA LEU A 334 2.62 21.40 -1.33
C LEU A 334 1.21 20.92 -1.70
N LEU A 335 1.01 20.45 -2.94
CA LEU A 335 -0.26 19.91 -3.38
C LEU A 335 -0.64 18.66 -2.58
N THR A 336 0.29 17.73 -2.37
CA THR A 336 0.07 16.54 -1.53
C THR A 336 -0.24 16.95 -0.07
N GLY A 337 0.48 17.95 0.47
CA GLY A 337 0.18 18.50 1.78
C GLY A 337 -1.23 19.11 1.87
N ALA A 338 -1.65 19.86 0.84
CA ALA A 338 -3.00 20.43 0.78
C ALA A 338 -4.09 19.34 0.72
N VAL A 339 -3.85 18.25 -0.02
CA VAL A 339 -4.75 17.08 -0.03
C VAL A 339 -4.85 16.44 1.35
N GLY A 340 -3.77 16.46 2.13
CA GLY A 340 -3.78 16.00 3.52
C GLY A 340 -4.84 16.68 4.41
N LEU A 341 -5.25 17.91 4.08
CA LEU A 341 -6.31 18.61 4.81
C LEU A 341 -7.69 17.95 4.65
N LEU A 342 -7.90 17.13 3.63
CA LEU A 342 -9.14 16.35 3.47
C LEU A 342 -9.35 15.37 4.63
N ALA A 343 -8.28 14.95 5.31
CA ALA A 343 -8.35 14.13 6.51
C ALA A 343 -9.19 14.77 7.65
N LEU A 344 -9.37 16.09 7.66
CA LEU A 344 -10.28 16.78 8.60
C LEU A 344 -11.75 16.38 8.43
N LYS A 345 -12.12 15.80 7.30
CA LYS A 345 -13.50 15.45 6.94
C LYS A 345 -13.71 13.95 6.69
N LEU A 346 -12.63 13.18 6.67
CA LEU A 346 -12.64 11.75 6.32
C LEU A 346 -12.27 10.90 7.53
N SER A 347 -12.89 9.73 7.65
CA SER A 347 -12.47 8.70 8.60
C SER A 347 -11.30 7.87 8.07
N VAL A 348 -10.62 7.16 8.96
CA VAL A 348 -9.56 6.20 8.58
C VAL A 348 -10.13 5.12 7.64
N SER A 349 -11.33 4.59 7.95
CA SER A 349 -12.01 3.57 7.14
C SER A 349 -12.28 4.07 5.71
N THR A 350 -12.90 5.24 5.55
CA THR A 350 -13.19 5.82 4.22
C THR A 350 -11.90 6.11 3.46
N SER A 351 -10.87 6.64 4.14
CA SER A 351 -9.61 7.00 3.51
C SER A 351 -8.82 5.78 3.04
N THR A 352 -8.76 4.71 3.84
CA THR A 352 -8.12 3.45 3.45
C THR A 352 -8.89 2.74 2.33
N SER A 353 -10.24 2.77 2.37
CA SER A 353 -11.07 2.24 1.29
C SER A 353 -10.82 2.99 -0.04
N PHE A 354 -10.63 4.30 0.01
CA PHE A 354 -10.37 5.11 -1.17
C PHE A 354 -9.03 4.75 -1.82
N ILE A 355 -7.98 4.55 -1.02
CA ILE A 355 -6.69 4.07 -1.51
C ILE A 355 -6.82 2.66 -2.10
N ASN A 356 -7.53 1.77 -1.40
CA ASN A 356 -7.76 0.40 -1.86
C ASN A 356 -8.50 0.34 -3.19
N PHE A 357 -9.37 1.31 -3.50
CA PHE A 357 -9.99 1.41 -4.82
C PHE A 357 -8.95 1.54 -5.94
N GLY A 358 -7.94 2.40 -5.76
CA GLY A 358 -6.83 2.55 -6.72
C GLY A 358 -6.00 1.29 -6.85
N ALA A 359 -5.61 0.69 -5.72
CA ALA A 359 -4.83 -0.54 -5.67
C ALA A 359 -5.60 -1.72 -6.30
N PHE A 360 -6.87 -1.93 -5.96
CA PHE A 360 -7.69 -2.99 -6.55
C PHE A 360 -7.89 -2.82 -8.04
N THR A 361 -8.05 -1.58 -8.52
CA THR A 361 -8.09 -1.29 -9.96
C THR A 361 -6.79 -1.73 -10.63
N ALA A 362 -5.65 -1.37 -10.09
CA ALA A 362 -4.35 -1.80 -10.62
C ALA A 362 -4.19 -3.33 -10.58
N PHE A 363 -4.53 -3.97 -9.46
CA PHE A 363 -4.43 -5.42 -9.28
C PHE A 363 -5.36 -6.18 -10.23
N ALA A 364 -6.58 -5.69 -10.46
CA ALA A 364 -7.50 -6.24 -11.45
C ALA A 364 -6.87 -6.20 -12.86
N PHE A 365 -6.31 -5.06 -13.25
CA PHE A 365 -5.67 -4.93 -14.56
C PHE A 365 -4.39 -5.74 -14.70
N VAL A 366 -3.63 -6.01 -13.64
CA VAL A 366 -2.49 -6.95 -13.69
C VAL A 366 -3.00 -8.37 -13.96
N ASN A 367 -4.07 -8.82 -13.29
CA ASN A 367 -4.69 -10.12 -13.56
C ASN A 367 -5.20 -10.21 -15.02
N ILE A 368 -5.87 -9.16 -15.52
CA ILE A 368 -6.31 -9.06 -16.92
C ILE A 368 -5.12 -9.08 -17.88
N SER A 369 -4.01 -8.41 -17.55
CA SER A 369 -2.80 -8.37 -18.36
C SER A 369 -2.19 -9.76 -18.57
N VAL A 370 -2.22 -10.64 -17.55
CA VAL A 370 -1.75 -12.03 -17.70
C VAL A 370 -2.62 -12.78 -18.71
N ILE A 371 -3.93 -12.61 -18.64
CA ILE A 371 -4.88 -13.27 -19.57
C ILE A 371 -4.70 -12.71 -20.98
N ALA A 372 -4.60 -11.40 -21.15
CA ALA A 372 -4.37 -10.75 -22.43
C ALA A 372 -3.06 -11.22 -23.08
N GLN A 373 -2.00 -11.33 -22.27
CA GLN A 373 -0.71 -11.86 -22.74
C GLN A 373 -0.79 -13.32 -23.15
N TYR A 374 -1.56 -14.15 -22.43
CA TYR A 374 -1.80 -15.53 -22.81
C TYR A 374 -2.50 -15.63 -24.16
N LEU A 375 -3.56 -14.86 -24.37
CA LEU A 375 -4.33 -14.87 -25.61
C LEU A 375 -3.48 -14.40 -26.81
N ARG A 376 -2.62 -13.38 -26.59
CA ARG A 376 -1.74 -12.85 -27.64
C ARG A 376 -0.65 -13.82 -28.07
N ASP A 377 -0.11 -14.59 -27.11
CA ASP A 377 1.01 -15.52 -27.36
C ASP A 377 0.57 -16.98 -27.52
N ARG A 378 -0.72 -17.25 -27.55
CA ARG A 378 -1.29 -18.61 -27.53
C ARG A 378 -0.70 -19.54 -28.60
N ASP A 379 -0.50 -19.02 -29.78
CA ASP A 379 -0.01 -19.80 -30.92
C ASP A 379 1.52 -19.90 -30.99
N ARG A 380 2.23 -19.14 -30.15
CA ARG A 380 3.70 -19.03 -30.19
C ARG A 380 4.39 -19.74 -29.02
N VAL A 381 3.73 -19.80 -27.86
CA VAL A 381 4.31 -20.34 -26.62
C VAL A 381 3.31 -21.24 -25.92
N ALA A 382 3.67 -22.51 -25.75
CA ALA A 382 2.85 -23.44 -24.97
C ALA A 382 2.85 -23.01 -23.48
N ARG A 383 1.70 -22.52 -23.00
CA ARG A 383 1.46 -22.15 -21.61
C ARG A 383 0.24 -22.88 -21.07
N SER A 384 0.29 -23.30 -19.80
CA SER A 384 -0.84 -23.96 -19.15
C SER A 384 -2.03 -23.01 -18.96
N PRO A 385 -3.23 -23.29 -19.51
CA PRO A 385 -4.43 -22.49 -19.27
C PRO A 385 -4.78 -22.35 -17.79
N LEU A 386 -4.56 -23.40 -17.01
CA LEU A 386 -4.81 -23.40 -15.56
C LEU A 386 -4.02 -22.27 -14.86
N SER A 387 -2.76 -22.12 -15.21
CA SER A 387 -1.90 -21.08 -14.61
C SER A 387 -2.10 -19.69 -15.22
N TRP A 388 -2.34 -19.59 -16.53
CA TRP A 388 -2.33 -18.29 -17.22
C TRP A 388 -3.73 -17.71 -17.46
N VAL A 389 -4.80 -18.50 -17.24
CA VAL A 389 -6.19 -18.03 -17.36
C VAL A 389 -6.94 -18.24 -16.05
N LEU A 390 -7.05 -19.50 -15.55
CA LEU A 390 -7.88 -19.78 -14.38
C LEU A 390 -7.37 -19.08 -13.12
N GLN A 391 -6.06 -19.17 -12.83
CA GLN A 391 -5.47 -18.52 -11.65
C GLN A 391 -5.65 -16.99 -11.65
N PRO A 392 -5.37 -16.23 -12.75
CA PRO A 392 -5.67 -14.80 -12.79
C PRO A 392 -7.16 -14.47 -12.75
N LEU A 393 -8.03 -15.33 -13.30
CA LEU A 393 -9.49 -15.15 -13.20
C LEU A 393 -9.97 -15.25 -11.75
N ILE A 394 -9.45 -16.21 -10.98
CA ILE A 394 -9.76 -16.30 -9.54
C ILE A 394 -9.28 -15.02 -8.83
N GLY A 395 -8.04 -14.60 -9.07
CA GLY A 395 -7.51 -13.35 -8.52
C GLY A 395 -8.36 -12.14 -8.87
N LEU A 396 -8.75 -12.00 -10.13
CA LEU A 396 -9.63 -10.94 -10.61
C LEU A 396 -11.01 -10.97 -9.93
N ALA A 397 -11.63 -12.16 -9.83
CA ALA A 397 -12.94 -12.32 -9.21
C ALA A 397 -12.91 -11.91 -7.73
N VAL A 398 -11.88 -12.33 -6.98
CA VAL A 398 -11.75 -11.96 -5.57
C VAL A 398 -11.47 -10.45 -5.42
N ILE A 399 -10.62 -9.85 -6.25
CA ILE A 399 -10.37 -8.41 -6.23
C ILE A 399 -11.65 -7.62 -6.55
N ILE A 400 -12.43 -8.01 -7.56
CA ILE A 400 -13.71 -7.38 -7.87
C ILE A 400 -14.68 -7.54 -6.70
N TRP A 401 -14.73 -8.72 -6.09
CA TRP A 401 -15.57 -8.95 -4.92
C TRP A 401 -15.19 -8.04 -3.75
N LEU A 402 -13.91 -7.91 -3.42
CA LEU A 402 -13.44 -6.97 -2.39
C LEU A 402 -13.75 -5.51 -2.75
N LEU A 403 -13.60 -5.14 -4.01
CA LEU A 403 -13.91 -3.79 -4.50
C LEU A 403 -15.38 -3.42 -4.24
N THR A 404 -16.33 -4.37 -4.40
CA THR A 404 -17.76 -4.14 -4.13
C THR A 404 -18.08 -3.98 -2.63
N HIS A 405 -17.17 -4.33 -1.74
CA HIS A 405 -17.32 -4.23 -0.28
C HIS A 405 -16.57 -3.04 0.33
N LEU A 406 -15.97 -2.18 -0.50
CA LEU A 406 -15.41 -0.91 -0.05
C LEU A 406 -16.49 0.06 0.40
N ASP A 407 -16.10 1.02 1.25
CA ASP A 407 -16.97 2.13 1.66
C ASP A 407 -17.61 2.83 0.45
N TYR A 408 -18.92 3.09 0.52
CA TYR A 408 -19.67 3.70 -0.58
C TYR A 408 -19.11 5.07 -1.01
N ARG A 409 -18.67 5.90 -0.04
CA ARG A 409 -18.06 7.20 -0.35
C ARG A 409 -16.73 7.02 -1.10
N ALA A 410 -15.96 6.01 -0.69
CA ALA A 410 -14.71 5.67 -1.35
C ALA A 410 -14.94 5.18 -2.79
N LEU A 411 -15.96 4.34 -3.02
CA LEU A 411 -16.35 3.91 -4.36
C LEU A 411 -16.75 5.10 -5.23
N THR A 412 -17.57 6.01 -4.71
CA THR A 412 -18.00 7.21 -5.44
C THR A 412 -16.82 8.10 -5.80
N LEU A 413 -15.93 8.39 -4.85
CA LEU A 413 -14.71 9.16 -5.09
C LEU A 413 -13.78 8.47 -6.10
N GLY A 414 -13.65 7.14 -6.00
CA GLY A 414 -12.85 6.35 -6.92
C GLY A 414 -13.38 6.39 -8.35
N VAL A 415 -14.70 6.26 -8.54
CA VAL A 415 -15.36 6.38 -9.85
C VAL A 415 -15.18 7.79 -10.43
N VAL A 416 -15.35 8.83 -9.61
CA VAL A 416 -15.08 10.22 -10.03
C VAL A 416 -13.62 10.37 -10.48
N TRP A 417 -12.66 9.83 -9.72
CA TRP A 417 -11.24 9.87 -10.05
C TRP A 417 -10.93 9.21 -11.41
N VAL A 418 -11.45 7.99 -11.62
CA VAL A 418 -11.29 7.26 -12.89
C VAL A 418 -11.95 8.01 -14.05
N THR A 419 -13.14 8.61 -13.83
CA THR A 419 -13.83 9.41 -14.83
C THR A 419 -13.01 10.65 -15.23
N VAL A 420 -12.44 11.37 -14.27
CA VAL A 420 -11.53 12.49 -14.52
C VAL A 420 -10.32 12.03 -15.32
N GLY A 421 -9.72 10.89 -14.96
CA GLY A 421 -8.60 10.29 -15.71
C GLY A 421 -8.97 9.94 -17.15
N PHE A 422 -10.16 9.40 -17.35
CA PHE A 422 -10.65 9.04 -18.69
C PHE A 422 -10.91 10.28 -19.56
N VAL A 423 -11.54 11.31 -19.01
CA VAL A 423 -11.74 12.60 -19.72
C VAL A 423 -10.39 13.23 -20.07
N TRP A 424 -9.42 13.16 -19.15
CA TRP A 424 -8.08 13.65 -19.38
C TRP A 424 -7.35 12.85 -20.48
N LEU A 425 -7.51 11.52 -20.47
CA LEU A 425 -7.01 10.64 -21.53
C LEU A 425 -7.59 11.01 -22.89
N LEU A 426 -8.90 11.26 -22.98
CA LEU A 426 -9.57 11.68 -24.21
C LEU A 426 -8.97 12.99 -24.76
N TYR A 427 -8.68 13.94 -23.86
CA TYR A 427 -8.02 15.19 -24.24
C TYR A 427 -6.61 14.95 -24.78
N LEU A 428 -5.77 14.19 -24.07
CA LEU A 428 -4.39 13.90 -24.44
C LEU A 428 -4.27 13.12 -25.75
N THR A 429 -5.18 12.19 -25.97
CA THR A 429 -5.18 11.31 -27.16
C THR A 429 -6.02 11.83 -28.32
N LYS A 430 -6.54 13.06 -28.21
CA LYS A 430 -7.44 13.68 -29.22
C LYS A 430 -8.62 12.76 -29.57
N GLY A 431 -9.35 12.29 -28.54
CA GLY A 431 -10.48 11.38 -28.70
C GLY A 431 -10.07 9.96 -29.07
N LEU A 432 -9.04 9.43 -28.42
CA LEU A 432 -8.47 8.08 -28.63
C LEU A 432 -7.88 7.85 -30.03
N ARG A 433 -7.57 8.91 -30.78
CA ARG A 433 -6.93 8.79 -32.09
C ARG A 433 -5.43 8.53 -32.01
N ASN A 434 -4.78 9.10 -30.99
CA ASN A 434 -3.35 8.94 -30.73
C ASN A 434 -3.09 7.95 -29.58
N PRO A 435 -1.91 7.30 -29.52
CA PRO A 435 -1.51 6.53 -28.35
C PRO A 435 -1.38 7.44 -27.13
N ALA A 436 -1.58 6.88 -25.93
CA ALA A 436 -1.35 7.61 -24.70
C ALA A 436 0.14 7.91 -24.50
N PRO A 437 0.50 9.08 -23.91
CA PRO A 437 1.89 9.40 -23.57
C PRO A 437 2.56 8.28 -22.78
N GLU A 438 3.85 8.08 -22.98
CA GLU A 438 4.62 7.10 -22.20
C GLU A 438 5.12 7.75 -20.92
N MET A 439 4.85 7.10 -19.77
CA MET A 439 5.41 7.49 -18.49
C MET A 439 6.72 6.73 -18.31
N VAL A 440 7.81 7.47 -18.14
CA VAL A 440 9.15 6.91 -17.94
C VAL A 440 9.42 6.86 -16.42
N PHE A 441 9.48 5.67 -15.83
CA PHE A 441 9.66 5.49 -14.39
C PHE A 441 11.11 5.23 -13.96
N SER A 442 12.05 5.06 -14.90
CA SER A 442 13.46 4.82 -14.60
C SER A 442 14.36 5.97 -15.03
N GLU A 443 15.37 6.27 -14.22
CA GLU A 443 16.41 7.24 -14.58
C GLU A 443 17.26 6.78 -15.79
N SER A 444 17.29 5.46 -16.08
CA SER A 444 18.00 4.88 -17.23
C SER A 444 17.35 5.22 -18.59
N ASP A 445 16.06 5.55 -18.61
CA ASP A 445 15.37 5.92 -19.84
C ASP A 445 15.58 7.39 -20.24
N GLU A 446 16.13 8.24 -19.35
CA GLU A 446 16.48 9.63 -19.67
C GLU A 446 17.59 9.73 -20.73
N ALA A 447 18.48 8.76 -20.80
CA ALA A 447 19.57 8.75 -21.77
C ALA A 447 19.13 8.41 -23.20
N VAL A 448 17.96 7.76 -23.39
CA VAL A 448 17.45 7.33 -24.69
C VAL A 448 16.58 8.40 -25.36
N VAL A 449 15.95 9.28 -24.57
CA VAL A 449 15.03 10.33 -25.10
C VAL A 449 15.78 11.61 -25.47
N THR A 450 17.03 11.79 -25.01
CA THR A 450 17.89 12.95 -25.29
C THR A 450 18.95 12.69 -26.37
N SER A 451 19.00 11.52 -26.95
CA SER A 451 19.83 11.15 -28.13
C SER A 451 18.93 11.05 -29.36
#